data_cf4916522f6c3d63199400fcf38d291d
#
_entry.id   cf4916522f6c3d63199400fcf38d291d
#
_cell.length_a   1.000
_cell.length_b   1.000
_cell.length_c   1.000
_cell.angle_alpha   90.00
_cell.angle_beta   90.00
_cell.angle_gamma   90.00
#
_symmetry.space_group_name_H-M   'P 1'
#
loop_
_entity.id
_entity.type
_entity.pdbx_description
1 polymer ?
#
loop_
_entity_poly.entity_id
_entity_poly.type
_entity_poly.pdbx_seq_one_letter_code
_entity_poly.pdbx_strand_id
1 'polypeptide(L)'
;MKERILILLLLATVCSMQAQNIHMALRPDDLLIDNFEGDTFGNWILEGNAFGNSPVSMERLSIWGDNRFEGNRMASSFVNGDAGTGVLKSPLFRIERRYVNFLIGGGVDYQREYVALWIDGKEVKRSTGYNRRVMEYESWDVAEYMGKNARIVLVDQSKEGW
;
A
#
# COMPACT_ATOMS: atom_id res chain seq x y z
N MET A 1 17.13 -7.44 -68.64
CA MET A 1 17.31 -6.62 -67.43
C MET A 1 16.28 -7.09 -66.43
N LYS A 2 16.77 -7.72 -65.33
CA LYS A 2 15.86 -8.21 -64.26
C LYS A 2 15.87 -7.17 -63.15
N GLU A 3 14.74 -6.51 -62.97
CA GLU A 3 14.51 -5.57 -61.87
C GLU A 3 14.33 -6.38 -60.59
N ARG A 4 15.19 -6.11 -59.59
CA ARG A 4 15.08 -6.67 -58.21
C ARG A 4 14.30 -5.67 -57.38
N ILE A 5 13.09 -6.05 -56.95
CA ILE A 5 12.31 -5.31 -55.96
C ILE A 5 12.94 -5.60 -54.59
N LEU A 6 13.48 -4.55 -53.95
CA LEU A 6 13.99 -4.58 -52.59
C LEU A 6 12.83 -4.28 -51.64
N ILE A 7 12.29 -5.31 -50.96
CA ILE A 7 11.31 -5.13 -49.89
C ILE A 7 12.03 -4.77 -48.62
N LEU A 8 11.92 -3.50 -48.22
CA LEU A 8 12.46 -3.03 -46.93
C LEU A 8 11.44 -3.42 -45.85
N LEU A 9 11.71 -4.47 -45.11
CA LEU A 9 10.95 -4.82 -43.90
C LEU A 9 11.35 -3.84 -42.79
N LEU A 10 10.49 -2.86 -42.54
CA LEU A 10 10.58 -2.02 -41.33
C LEU A 10 10.16 -2.89 -40.12
N LEU A 11 11.12 -3.44 -39.39
CA LEU A 11 10.88 -3.98 -38.07
C LEU A 11 10.61 -2.80 -37.11
N ALA A 12 9.33 -2.49 -36.94
CA ALA A 12 8.92 -1.64 -35.84
C ALA A 12 9.14 -2.43 -34.52
N THR A 13 10.27 -2.19 -33.87
CA THR A 13 10.44 -2.59 -32.48
C THR A 13 9.45 -1.80 -31.65
N VAL A 14 8.32 -2.43 -31.35
CA VAL A 14 7.42 -1.95 -30.30
C VAL A 14 8.17 -2.11 -29.00
N CYS A 15 8.82 -1.03 -28.57
CA CYS A 15 9.33 -0.93 -27.21
C CYS A 15 8.09 -0.87 -26.32
N SER A 16 7.64 -2.03 -25.83
CA SER A 16 6.67 -2.06 -24.75
C SER A 16 7.35 -1.43 -23.55
N MET A 17 7.01 -0.18 -23.22
CA MET A 17 7.24 0.38 -21.90
C MET A 17 6.43 -0.48 -20.93
N GLN A 18 7.02 -1.53 -20.44
CA GLN A 18 6.56 -2.16 -19.22
C GLN A 18 6.73 -1.10 -18.15
N ALA A 19 5.61 -0.62 -17.61
CA ALA A 19 5.62 0.12 -16.37
C ALA A 19 6.47 -0.73 -15.40
N GLN A 20 7.60 -0.19 -14.97
CA GLN A 20 8.40 -0.85 -13.94
C GLN A 20 7.53 -0.82 -12.69
N ASN A 21 6.93 -1.95 -12.39
CA ASN A 21 6.38 -2.17 -11.07
C ASN A 21 7.55 -1.99 -10.11
N ILE A 22 7.46 -0.98 -9.26
CA ILE A 22 8.43 -0.80 -8.17
C ILE A 22 8.15 -1.96 -7.21
N HIS A 23 8.77 -3.10 -7.49
CA HIS A 23 8.72 -4.22 -6.57
C HIS A 23 9.55 -3.84 -5.35
N MET A 24 8.88 -3.72 -4.22
CA MET A 24 9.53 -3.73 -2.93
C MET A 24 9.98 -5.18 -2.65
N ALA A 25 11.02 -5.61 -3.41
CA ALA A 25 11.55 -6.95 -3.26
C ALA A 25 11.98 -7.17 -1.81
N LEU A 26 11.34 -8.11 -1.13
CA LEU A 26 11.74 -8.55 0.20
C LEU A 26 13.20 -9.01 0.11
N ARG A 27 14.05 -8.44 0.97
CA ARG A 27 15.42 -8.92 1.14
C ARG A 27 15.39 -10.20 1.98
N PRO A 28 16.41 -11.06 1.90
CA PRO A 28 16.42 -12.31 2.67
C PRO A 28 16.20 -12.15 4.18
N ASP A 29 16.57 -10.99 4.74
CA ASP A 29 16.47 -10.70 6.16
C ASP A 29 15.26 -9.82 6.53
N ASP A 30 14.43 -9.45 5.58
CA ASP A 30 13.22 -8.66 5.86
C ASP A 30 12.18 -9.53 6.58
N LEU A 31 11.45 -8.91 7.50
CA LEU A 31 10.33 -9.52 8.20
C LEU A 31 9.03 -8.93 7.63
N LEU A 32 8.24 -9.77 6.99
CA LEU A 32 6.95 -9.37 6.47
C LEU A 32 5.95 -9.22 7.63
N ILE A 33 5.40 -8.01 7.80
CA ILE A 33 4.29 -7.78 8.73
C ILE A 33 2.99 -8.24 8.06
N ASP A 34 2.70 -7.72 6.87
CA ASP A 34 1.60 -8.15 6.01
C ASP A 34 1.81 -7.61 4.58
N ASN A 35 1.31 -8.33 3.59
CA ASN A 35 1.24 -7.89 2.20
C ASN A 35 -0.20 -7.74 1.69
N PHE A 36 -1.19 -8.03 2.53
CA PHE A 36 -2.62 -7.97 2.23
C PHE A 36 -3.08 -8.83 1.03
N GLU A 37 -2.31 -9.84 0.64
CA GLU A 37 -2.67 -10.73 -0.48
C GLU A 37 -3.70 -11.82 -0.09
N GLY A 38 -4.04 -11.95 1.20
CA GLY A 38 -5.02 -12.91 1.69
C GLY A 38 -6.47 -12.54 1.33
N ASP A 39 -7.37 -13.53 1.46
CA ASP A 39 -8.81 -13.33 1.27
C ASP A 39 -9.50 -12.64 2.45
N THR A 40 -8.81 -12.50 3.56
CA THR A 40 -9.25 -11.78 4.77
C THR A 40 -8.09 -10.98 5.34
N PHE A 41 -8.37 -10.10 6.29
CA PHE A 41 -7.34 -9.41 7.07
C PHE A 41 -6.66 -10.30 8.14
N GLY A 42 -6.95 -11.61 8.14
CA GLY A 42 -6.33 -12.54 9.09
C GLY A 42 -6.52 -12.12 10.55
N ASN A 43 -5.41 -11.92 11.26
CA ASN A 43 -5.41 -11.56 12.68
C ASN A 43 -5.44 -10.04 12.94
N TRP A 44 -5.67 -9.23 11.92
CA TRP A 44 -5.87 -7.80 12.12
C TRP A 44 -7.22 -7.54 12.80
N ILE A 45 -7.28 -6.52 13.63
CA ILE A 45 -8.49 -6.11 14.35
C ILE A 45 -9.15 -4.98 13.56
N LEU A 46 -10.40 -5.22 13.14
CA LEU A 46 -11.23 -4.23 12.47
C LEU A 46 -12.14 -3.51 13.47
N GLU A 47 -12.22 -2.19 13.31
CA GLU A 47 -13.19 -1.34 13.99
C GLU A 47 -13.84 -0.40 12.97
N GLY A 48 -15.16 -0.26 12.99
CA GLY A 48 -15.90 0.51 11.98
C GLY A 48 -16.08 -0.24 10.66
N ASN A 49 -16.29 0.48 9.55
CA ASN A 49 -16.64 -0.12 8.26
C ASN A 49 -15.84 0.41 7.07
N ALA A 50 -14.89 1.33 7.26
CA ALA A 50 -14.13 1.91 6.16
C ALA A 50 -13.38 0.83 5.37
N PHE A 51 -12.69 -0.08 6.06
CA PHE A 51 -11.85 -1.10 5.42
C PHE A 51 -12.63 -2.32 4.88
N GLY A 52 -13.94 -2.42 5.16
CA GLY A 52 -14.70 -3.63 4.83
C GLY A 52 -14.20 -4.85 5.62
N ASN A 53 -14.36 -6.05 5.05
CA ASN A 53 -14.03 -7.31 5.74
C ASN A 53 -12.79 -8.01 5.18
N SER A 54 -12.21 -7.48 4.10
CA SER A 54 -11.07 -8.10 3.40
C SER A 54 -10.27 -7.08 2.61
N PRO A 55 -8.99 -7.38 2.30
CA PRO A 55 -8.21 -6.60 1.34
C PRO A 55 -8.93 -6.49 -0.02
N VAL A 56 -8.78 -5.36 -0.68
CA VAL A 56 -9.46 -5.06 -1.95
C VAL A 56 -8.57 -5.53 -3.10
N SER A 57 -9.16 -6.25 -4.06
CA SER A 57 -8.44 -6.70 -5.25
C SER A 57 -8.18 -5.58 -6.24
N MET A 58 -7.11 -5.73 -7.03
CA MET A 58 -6.77 -4.81 -8.12
C MET A 58 -7.91 -4.66 -9.13
N GLU A 59 -8.62 -5.75 -9.43
CA GLU A 59 -9.76 -5.73 -10.32
C GLU A 59 -10.85 -4.75 -9.85
N ARG A 60 -11.18 -4.79 -8.56
CA ARG A 60 -12.15 -3.86 -7.97
C ARG A 60 -11.64 -2.42 -7.93
N LEU A 61 -10.34 -2.23 -7.69
CA LEU A 61 -9.73 -0.90 -7.64
C LEU A 61 -9.61 -0.26 -9.03
N SER A 62 -9.49 -1.05 -10.09
CA SER A 62 -9.35 -0.55 -11.47
C SER A 62 -10.53 0.30 -11.92
N ILE A 63 -11.72 0.08 -11.38
CA ILE A 63 -12.91 0.90 -11.68
C ILE A 63 -12.79 2.35 -11.17
N TRP A 64 -11.86 2.62 -10.27
CA TRP A 64 -11.63 3.96 -9.69
C TRP A 64 -10.47 4.71 -10.35
N GLY A 65 -9.86 4.15 -11.39
CA GLY A 65 -8.77 4.76 -12.17
C GLY A 65 -7.40 4.15 -11.92
N ASP A 66 -6.34 4.92 -12.15
CA ASP A 66 -4.95 4.46 -12.00
C ASP A 66 -4.58 4.30 -10.52
N ASN A 67 -4.60 3.06 -10.06
CA ASN A 67 -4.18 2.69 -8.72
C ASN A 67 -2.94 1.82 -8.87
N ARG A 68 -1.77 2.40 -8.71
CA ARG A 68 -0.51 1.65 -8.75
C ARG A 68 -0.08 1.30 -7.33
N PHE A 69 -0.03 0.01 -7.04
CA PHE A 69 0.48 -0.57 -5.82
C PHE A 69 1.17 -1.90 -6.14
N GLU A 70 1.83 -2.49 -5.20
CA GLU A 70 2.48 -3.78 -5.35
C GLU A 70 1.51 -4.92 -5.03
N GLY A 71 1.60 -6.02 -5.78
CA GLY A 71 0.75 -7.20 -5.57
C GLY A 71 -0.61 -7.11 -6.26
N ASN A 72 -1.56 -7.93 -5.78
CA ASN A 72 -2.91 -8.05 -6.34
C ASN A 72 -3.99 -7.48 -5.43
N ARG A 73 -3.67 -7.24 -4.16
CA ARG A 73 -4.61 -6.74 -3.14
C ARG A 73 -3.95 -5.69 -2.25
N MET A 74 -4.77 -4.89 -1.60
CA MET A 74 -4.33 -3.87 -0.64
C MET A 74 -5.38 -3.63 0.44
N ALA A 75 -4.97 -3.11 1.59
CA ALA A 75 -5.90 -2.51 2.53
C ALA A 75 -6.36 -1.15 2.00
N SER A 76 -7.67 -0.96 1.86
CA SER A 76 -8.26 0.30 1.39
C SER A 76 -9.39 0.71 2.31
N SER A 77 -9.41 1.96 2.74
CA SER A 77 -10.52 2.52 3.52
C SER A 77 -11.67 3.04 2.67
N PHE A 78 -11.53 3.03 1.35
CA PHE A 78 -12.54 3.50 0.40
C PHE A 78 -13.56 2.43 -0.02
N VAL A 79 -13.63 1.30 0.69
CA VAL A 79 -14.51 0.15 0.32
C VAL A 79 -15.98 0.55 0.31
N ASN A 80 -16.39 1.41 1.22
CA ASN A 80 -17.76 1.93 1.36
C ASN A 80 -17.86 3.41 0.98
N GLY A 81 -16.92 3.92 0.18
CA GLY A 81 -16.83 5.33 -0.21
C GLY A 81 -16.41 6.23 0.98
N ASP A 82 -16.51 7.53 0.78
CA ASP A 82 -16.09 8.55 1.76
C ASP A 82 -16.88 8.56 3.07
N ALA A 83 -18.06 7.94 3.11
CA ALA A 83 -18.88 7.88 4.33
C ALA A 83 -18.40 6.84 5.36
N GLY A 84 -17.52 5.92 4.94
CA GLY A 84 -16.99 4.88 5.81
C GLY A 84 -15.97 5.44 6.79
N THR A 85 -16.05 5.06 8.08
CA THR A 85 -14.99 5.35 9.05
C THR A 85 -14.54 4.07 9.74
N GLY A 86 -13.26 3.99 10.11
CA GLY A 86 -12.78 2.79 10.77
C GLY A 86 -11.29 2.82 11.09
N VAL A 87 -10.89 1.75 11.76
CA VAL A 87 -9.50 1.50 12.13
C VAL A 87 -9.17 0.05 11.85
N LEU A 88 -7.98 -0.18 11.30
CA LEU A 88 -7.44 -1.51 11.08
C LEU A 88 -6.11 -1.62 11.83
N LYS A 89 -6.01 -2.55 12.79
CA LYS A 89 -4.86 -2.70 13.69
C LYS A 89 -4.17 -4.04 13.46
N SER A 90 -2.86 -4.02 13.21
CA SER A 90 -2.09 -5.25 13.05
C SER A 90 -2.05 -6.07 14.35
N PRO A 91 -1.73 -7.38 14.29
CA PRO A 91 -1.19 -8.08 15.44
C PRO A 91 0.02 -7.35 16.01
N LEU A 92 0.35 -7.65 17.28
CA LEU A 92 1.60 -7.17 17.85
C LEU A 92 2.78 -7.88 17.17
N PHE A 93 3.80 -7.12 16.84
CA PHE A 93 5.08 -7.65 16.37
C PHE A 93 6.23 -7.02 17.14
N ARG A 94 7.38 -7.70 17.18
CA ARG A 94 8.60 -7.17 17.79
C ARG A 94 9.39 -6.39 16.74
N ILE A 95 9.89 -5.22 17.09
CA ILE A 95 10.79 -4.45 16.23
C ILE A 95 12.17 -5.11 16.24
N GLU A 96 12.52 -5.78 15.16
CA GLU A 96 13.78 -6.51 14.98
C GLU A 96 14.63 -5.94 13.84
N ARG A 97 14.13 -4.92 13.16
CA ARG A 97 14.80 -4.23 12.05
C ARG A 97 14.73 -2.73 12.26
N ARG A 98 15.75 -2.04 11.75
CA ARG A 98 15.88 -0.59 11.90
C ARG A 98 14.77 0.20 11.21
N TYR A 99 14.24 -0.31 10.11
CA TYR A 99 13.25 0.40 9.31
C TYR A 99 11.94 -0.38 9.21
N VAL A 100 10.83 0.35 9.27
CA VAL A 100 9.52 -0.13 8.82
C VAL A 100 9.21 0.55 7.50
N ASN A 101 9.05 -0.26 6.45
CA ASN A 101 8.84 0.20 5.08
C ASN A 101 7.45 -0.21 4.61
N PHE A 102 6.77 0.67 3.89
CA PHE A 102 5.44 0.39 3.35
C PHE A 102 5.12 1.31 2.17
N LEU A 103 4.08 0.95 1.42
CA LEU A 103 3.48 1.79 0.41
C LEU A 103 2.23 2.45 0.98
N ILE A 104 2.04 3.73 0.69
CA ILE A 104 0.88 4.51 1.14
C ILE A 104 0.39 5.43 0.02
N GLY A 105 -0.92 5.53 -0.13
CA GLY A 105 -1.59 6.47 -1.02
C GLY A 105 -2.86 6.99 -0.35
N GLY A 106 -3.52 7.96 -0.94
CA GLY A 106 -4.73 8.56 -0.42
C GLY A 106 -4.55 9.99 0.04
N GLY A 107 -5.42 10.45 0.93
CA GLY A 107 -5.46 11.81 1.44
C GLY A 107 -4.26 12.23 2.28
N VAL A 108 -4.22 13.50 2.66
CA VAL A 108 -3.13 14.11 3.45
C VAL A 108 -3.60 14.58 4.84
N ASP A 109 -4.73 14.09 5.29
CA ASP A 109 -5.29 14.49 6.59
C ASP A 109 -4.60 13.78 7.76
N TYR A 110 -3.60 14.41 8.32
CA TYR A 110 -2.84 13.92 9.47
C TYR A 110 -3.68 13.66 10.73
N GLN A 111 -4.89 14.14 10.80
CA GLN A 111 -5.75 13.97 11.98
C GLN A 111 -6.73 12.83 11.82
N ARG A 112 -7.19 12.57 10.59
CA ARG A 112 -8.29 11.65 10.34
C ARG A 112 -7.93 10.48 9.41
N GLU A 113 -6.90 10.63 8.53
CA GLU A 113 -6.52 9.64 7.51
C GLU A 113 -5.02 9.39 7.55
N TYR A 114 -4.61 8.31 8.22
CA TYR A 114 -3.19 8.07 8.43
C TYR A 114 -2.85 6.61 8.74
N VAL A 115 -1.59 6.29 8.59
CA VAL A 115 -0.96 5.09 9.13
C VAL A 115 -0.08 5.49 10.31
N ALA A 116 -0.14 4.75 11.41
CA ALA A 116 0.65 5.02 12.61
C ALA A 116 1.38 3.78 13.13
N LEU A 117 2.51 3.99 13.77
CA LEU A 117 3.20 2.99 14.60
C LEU A 117 2.91 3.27 16.06
N TRP A 118 2.39 2.28 16.75
CA TRP A 118 2.11 2.33 18.17
C TRP A 118 3.02 1.40 18.96
N ILE A 119 3.59 1.91 20.04
CA ILE A 119 4.46 1.18 20.97
C ILE A 119 3.96 1.45 22.38
N ASP A 120 3.76 0.39 23.16
CA ASP A 120 3.25 0.47 24.54
C ASP A 120 1.97 1.32 24.65
N GLY A 121 1.08 1.21 23.65
CA GLY A 121 -0.18 1.93 23.59
C GLY A 121 -0.07 3.42 23.19
N LYS A 122 1.10 3.88 22.79
CA LYS A 122 1.35 5.25 22.37
C LYS A 122 1.77 5.31 20.91
N GLU A 123 1.24 6.28 20.19
CA GLU A 123 1.69 6.59 18.84
C GLU A 123 3.08 7.23 18.86
N VAL A 124 4.00 6.71 18.03
CA VAL A 124 5.39 7.19 17.95
C VAL A 124 5.77 7.64 16.53
N LYS A 125 5.11 7.15 15.50
CA LYS A 125 5.27 7.57 14.09
C LYS A 125 3.91 7.68 13.45
N ARG A 126 3.80 8.57 12.45
CA ARG A 126 2.60 8.74 11.63
C ARG A 126 2.99 9.18 10.22
N SER A 127 2.28 8.65 9.21
CA SER A 127 2.35 9.12 7.82
C SER A 127 0.93 9.14 7.21
N THR A 128 0.74 10.01 6.23
CA THR A 128 -0.48 10.10 5.41
C THR A 128 -0.16 9.80 3.96
N GLY A 129 -1.16 9.68 3.11
CA GLY A 129 -0.99 9.70 1.67
C GLY A 129 -0.49 11.05 1.17
N TYR A 130 -0.26 11.13 -0.14
CA TYR A 130 0.28 12.32 -0.81
C TYR A 130 -0.76 13.01 -1.69
N ASN A 131 -2.03 12.87 -1.32
CA ASN A 131 -3.18 13.30 -2.13
C ASN A 131 -3.19 12.66 -3.51
N ARG A 132 -2.83 11.37 -3.56
CA ARG A 132 -2.69 10.58 -4.79
C ARG A 132 -3.20 9.15 -4.58
N ARG A 133 -3.77 8.56 -5.64
CA ARG A 133 -4.16 7.14 -5.67
C ARG A 133 -2.97 6.20 -5.88
N VAL A 134 -1.94 6.70 -6.56
CA VAL A 134 -0.69 5.96 -6.73
C VAL A 134 0.02 5.92 -5.40
N MET A 135 0.35 4.72 -4.94
CA MET A 135 1.08 4.56 -3.70
C MET A 135 2.52 5.01 -3.83
N GLU A 136 2.99 5.71 -2.83
CA GLU A 136 4.37 6.16 -2.65
C GLU A 136 5.06 5.31 -1.57
N TYR A 137 6.36 5.18 -1.70
CA TYR A 137 7.18 4.48 -0.73
C TYR A 137 7.43 5.33 0.51
N GLU A 138 7.18 4.77 1.68
CA GLU A 138 7.39 5.41 2.97
C GLU A 138 8.29 4.54 3.85
N SER A 139 9.13 5.17 4.67
CA SER A 139 10.08 4.48 5.53
C SER A 139 10.24 5.19 6.87
N TRP A 140 10.01 4.47 7.97
CA TRP A 140 10.26 4.97 9.32
C TRP A 140 11.55 4.38 9.89
N ASP A 141 12.49 5.22 10.30
CA ASP A 141 13.58 4.79 11.17
C ASP A 141 13.02 4.54 12.58
N VAL A 142 13.11 3.30 13.02
CA VAL A 142 12.62 2.82 14.32
C VAL A 142 13.74 2.25 15.19
N ALA A 143 14.99 2.61 14.89
CA ALA A 143 16.17 2.11 15.61
C ALA A 143 16.07 2.33 17.13
N GLU A 144 15.50 3.45 17.58
CA GLU A 144 15.30 3.77 19.00
C GLU A 144 14.31 2.84 19.70
N TYR A 145 13.48 2.10 18.94
CA TYR A 145 12.47 1.18 19.45
C TYR A 145 12.84 -0.29 19.28
N MET A 146 14.08 -0.59 18.91
CA MET A 146 14.54 -1.98 18.74
C MET A 146 14.20 -2.84 19.96
N GLY A 147 13.64 -4.03 19.70
CA GLY A 147 13.24 -4.97 20.73
C GLY A 147 11.90 -4.68 21.41
N LYS A 148 11.26 -3.55 21.13
CA LYS A 148 9.92 -3.22 21.63
C LYS A 148 8.83 -3.95 20.84
N ASN A 149 7.70 -4.19 21.49
CA ASN A 149 6.49 -4.65 20.80
C ASN A 149 5.77 -3.44 20.21
N ALA A 150 5.38 -3.58 18.97
CA ALA A 150 4.72 -2.54 18.21
C ALA A 150 3.47 -3.05 17.50
N ARG A 151 2.68 -2.12 16.99
CA ARG A 151 1.49 -2.37 16.16
C ARG A 151 1.39 -1.29 15.09
N ILE A 152 1.07 -1.70 13.87
CA ILE A 152 0.65 -0.77 12.83
C ILE A 152 -0.85 -0.51 13.00
N VAL A 153 -1.26 0.75 12.85
CA VAL A 153 -2.65 1.19 12.94
C VAL A 153 -2.97 2.03 11.73
N LEU A 154 -3.92 1.58 10.92
CA LEU A 154 -4.47 2.35 9.81
C LEU A 154 -5.74 3.00 10.30
N VAL A 155 -5.89 4.30 10.07
CA VAL A 155 -7.02 5.10 10.55
C VAL A 155 -7.65 5.83 9.39
N ASP A 156 -8.96 5.73 9.30
CA ASP A 156 -9.80 6.58 8.47
C ASP A 156 -11.04 7.01 9.30
N GLN A 157 -11.03 8.26 9.72
CA GLN A 157 -12.12 8.91 10.47
C GLN A 157 -12.70 10.09 9.70
N SER A 158 -12.30 10.25 8.42
CA SER A 158 -12.87 11.23 7.52
C SER A 158 -14.23 10.75 7.00
N LYS A 159 -15.13 11.68 6.77
CA LYS A 159 -16.39 11.48 6.03
C LYS A 159 -16.43 12.38 4.79
N GLU A 160 -15.31 12.98 4.47
CA GLU A 160 -15.12 13.87 3.35
C GLU A 160 -14.14 13.20 2.41
N GLY A 161 -14.32 13.40 1.11
CA GLY A 161 -13.37 12.96 0.10
C GLY A 161 -12.05 13.75 0.21
N TRP A 162 -11.00 13.16 -0.28
CA TRP A 162 -9.67 13.78 -0.38
C TRP A 162 -9.35 14.21 -1.79
#